data_e6f3a9f35ff3d65457e7fbde9919adde
#
_entry.id   e6f3a9f35ff3d65457e7fbde9919adde
#
_cell.length_a   1.000
_cell.length_b   1.000
_cell.length_c   1.000
_cell.angle_alpha   90.00
_cell.angle_beta   90.00
_cell.angle_gamma   90.00
#
_symmetry.space_group_name_H-M   'P 1'
#
loop_
_entity.id
_entity.type
_entity.pdbx_description
1 polymer ?
#
loop_
_entity_poly.entity_id
_entity_poly.type
_entity_poly.pdbx_seq_one_letter_code
_entity_poly.pdbx_strand_id
1 'polypeptide(L)'
;LSDQNNGDGVIDAGETVALAFTLRNRWGAAKDVTLSLDAKSQADIDCPYIEFLTNNVNYGNVGTYASIDYGKTKEGTFVTGVDADKSLLVKIADDCPNDYIIALNITVTAKNDLDADDTKVYSSGATTTINVRRGTILPSIITEDMTLTKDHYYILPNATLIQEGVTVTVEPSTQLQFWT
;
A
#
# COMPACT_ATOMS: atom_id res chain seq x y z
N LEU A 1 4.03 -2.90 1.92
CA LEU A 1 2.66 -2.97 1.41
C LEU A 1 2.21 -4.42 1.43
N SER A 2 0.99 -4.66 1.74
CA SER A 2 0.36 -5.98 1.66
C SER A 2 -1.04 -5.77 1.11
N ASP A 3 -1.30 -6.37 -0.04
CA ASP A 3 -2.60 -6.49 -0.61
C ASP A 3 -3.46 -7.44 0.24
N GLN A 4 -4.69 -7.08 0.50
CA GLN A 4 -5.59 -7.78 1.40
C GLN A 4 -6.73 -8.52 0.69
N ASN A 5 -6.86 -8.36 -0.63
CA ASN A 5 -8.01 -8.90 -1.35
C ASN A 5 -7.68 -10.20 -2.10
N ASN A 6 -6.80 -10.16 -3.09
CA ASN A 6 -6.47 -11.33 -3.89
C ASN A 6 -5.09 -11.95 -3.56
N GLY A 7 -4.20 -11.19 -2.92
CA GLY A 7 -2.89 -11.67 -2.47
C GLY A 7 -1.87 -11.88 -3.58
N ASP A 8 -2.08 -11.32 -4.76
CA ASP A 8 -1.18 -11.49 -5.90
C ASP A 8 0.06 -10.58 -5.85
N GLY A 9 0.09 -9.65 -4.89
CA GLY A 9 1.19 -8.71 -4.67
C GLY A 9 1.13 -7.47 -5.57
N VAL A 10 0.08 -7.32 -6.34
CA VAL A 10 -0.24 -6.13 -7.12
C VAL A 10 -1.31 -5.35 -6.38
N ILE A 11 -1.27 -4.04 -6.45
CA ILE A 11 -2.30 -3.21 -5.85
C ILE A 11 -3.26 -2.77 -6.93
N ASP A 12 -4.45 -3.32 -6.89
CA ASP A 12 -5.50 -3.05 -7.84
C ASP A 12 -6.52 -2.01 -7.36
N ALA A 13 -7.28 -1.47 -8.30
CA ALA A 13 -8.45 -0.66 -7.98
C ALA A 13 -9.48 -1.49 -7.21
N GLY A 14 -10.08 -0.89 -6.18
CA GLY A 14 -11.05 -1.55 -5.30
C GLY A 14 -10.44 -2.28 -4.09
N GLU A 15 -9.13 -2.46 -4.05
CA GLU A 15 -8.47 -3.21 -2.99
C GLU A 15 -8.22 -2.40 -1.71
N THR A 16 -8.15 -3.15 -0.61
CA THR A 16 -7.67 -2.62 0.67
C THR A 16 -6.21 -3.00 0.86
N VAL A 17 -5.38 -2.00 1.11
CA VAL A 17 -3.94 -2.15 1.24
C VAL A 17 -3.52 -1.88 2.68
N ALA A 18 -2.78 -2.81 3.26
CA ALA A 18 -2.15 -2.63 4.57
C ALA A 18 -0.75 -2.03 4.41
N LEU A 19 -0.52 -0.94 5.14
CA LEU A 19 0.74 -0.21 5.15
C LEU A 19 1.47 -0.48 6.46
N ALA A 20 2.73 -0.89 6.36
CA ALA A 20 3.60 -1.05 7.52
C ALA A 20 4.79 -0.08 7.44
N PHE A 21 5.12 0.52 8.56
CA PHE A 21 6.18 1.51 8.67
C PHE A 21 7.18 1.14 9.76
N THR A 22 8.45 1.40 9.50
CA THR A 22 9.51 1.38 10.49
C THR A 22 9.92 2.82 10.77
N LEU A 23 9.70 3.28 12.00
CA LEU A 23 10.17 4.58 12.46
C LEU A 23 11.50 4.38 13.17
N ARG A 24 12.51 5.15 12.79
CA ARG A 24 13.81 5.14 13.44
C ARG A 24 14.12 6.50 14.05
N ASN A 25 14.22 6.55 15.35
CA ASN A 25 14.75 7.73 16.06
C ASN A 25 16.28 7.76 15.94
N ARG A 26 16.82 8.88 15.46
CA ARG A 26 18.28 9.07 15.29
C ARG A 26 18.87 10.05 16.29
N TRP A 27 18.06 10.47 17.28
CA TRP A 27 18.43 11.51 18.26
C TRP A 27 18.08 11.07 19.68
N GLY A 28 18.00 12.04 20.58
CA GLY A 28 17.55 11.82 21.95
C GLY A 28 16.14 11.22 22.03
N ALA A 29 15.75 10.79 23.22
CA ALA A 29 14.44 10.21 23.44
C ALA A 29 13.31 11.18 23.02
N ALA A 30 12.30 10.63 22.38
CA ALA A 30 11.14 11.36 21.91
C ALA A 30 9.88 10.84 22.59
N LYS A 31 8.93 11.72 22.89
CA LYS A 31 7.62 11.37 23.44
C LYS A 31 6.48 11.85 22.55
N ASP A 32 5.32 11.26 22.74
CA ASP A 32 4.10 11.53 21.97
C ASP A 32 4.34 11.42 20.45
N VAL A 33 5.13 10.42 20.03
CA VAL A 33 5.47 10.24 18.62
C VAL A 33 4.27 9.77 17.86
N THR A 34 3.84 10.55 16.87
CA THR A 34 2.68 10.23 16.02
C THR A 34 3.09 10.30 14.56
N LEU A 35 2.68 9.30 13.78
CA LEU A 35 2.78 9.27 12.33
C LEU A 35 1.40 9.49 11.73
N SER A 36 1.32 10.38 10.77
CA SER A 36 0.10 10.66 10.00
C SER A 36 0.37 10.49 8.51
N LEU A 37 -0.64 9.99 7.80
CA LEU A 37 -0.63 9.83 6.35
C LEU A 37 -1.60 10.81 5.70
N ASP A 38 -1.20 11.31 4.55
CA ASP A 38 -2.00 12.10 3.64
C ASP A 38 -1.66 11.71 2.20
N ALA A 39 -2.60 11.84 1.28
CA ALA A 39 -2.39 11.51 -0.12
C ALA A 39 -2.70 12.69 -1.02
N LYS A 40 -1.72 13.08 -1.82
CA LYS A 40 -1.85 14.17 -2.77
C LYS A 40 -1.73 13.66 -4.21
N SER A 41 -2.41 14.33 -5.11
CA SER A 41 -2.18 14.19 -6.54
C SER A 41 -0.89 14.92 -6.95
N GLN A 42 -0.48 14.75 -8.21
CA GLN A 42 0.67 15.49 -8.77
C GLN A 42 0.48 17.02 -8.73
N ALA A 43 -0.76 17.50 -8.63
CA ALA A 43 -1.10 18.92 -8.54
C ALA A 43 -1.22 19.42 -7.09
N ASP A 44 -0.76 18.63 -6.10
CA ASP A 44 -0.89 18.90 -4.67
C ASP A 44 -2.35 19.02 -4.16
N ILE A 45 -3.26 18.39 -4.87
CA ILE A 45 -4.68 18.30 -4.52
C ILE A 45 -4.89 16.95 -3.83
N ASP A 46 -5.87 16.85 -2.94
CA ASP A 46 -6.24 15.59 -2.30
C ASP A 46 -6.54 14.52 -3.35
N CYS A 47 -5.94 13.34 -3.18
CA CYS A 47 -6.10 12.25 -4.12
C CYS A 47 -7.54 11.71 -4.04
N PRO A 48 -8.31 11.70 -5.14
CA PRO A 48 -9.69 11.24 -5.11
C PRO A 48 -9.83 9.71 -5.06
N TYR A 49 -8.74 8.97 -5.29
CA TYR A 49 -8.76 7.52 -5.47
C TYR A 49 -8.29 6.74 -4.26
N ILE A 50 -8.21 7.38 -3.08
CA ILE A 50 -7.82 6.71 -1.85
C ILE A 50 -8.73 7.11 -0.70
N GLU A 51 -9.14 6.14 0.07
CA GLU A 51 -9.83 6.32 1.34
C GLU A 51 -8.94 5.81 2.47
N PHE A 52 -8.66 6.64 3.46
CA PHE A 52 -7.95 6.21 4.64
C PHE A 52 -8.92 5.58 5.64
N LEU A 53 -8.83 4.27 5.81
CA LEU A 53 -9.54 3.55 6.88
C LEU A 53 -8.83 3.78 8.23
N THR A 54 -7.51 3.85 8.21
CA THR A 54 -6.65 4.24 9.33
C THR A 54 -5.50 5.06 8.79
N ASN A 55 -5.41 6.33 9.16
CA ASN A 55 -4.42 7.27 8.61
C ASN A 55 -3.40 7.79 9.63
N ASN A 56 -3.50 7.40 10.87
CA ASN A 56 -2.54 7.81 11.90
C ASN A 56 -2.26 6.68 12.89
N VAL A 57 -1.10 6.75 13.49
CA VAL A 57 -0.68 5.85 14.55
C VAL A 57 0.11 6.60 15.61
N ASN A 58 -0.19 6.32 16.87
CA ASN A 58 0.58 6.84 18.00
C ASN A 58 1.57 5.76 18.45
N TYR A 59 2.86 6.03 18.28
CA TYR A 59 3.95 5.17 18.74
C TYR A 59 4.26 5.34 20.23
N GLY A 60 3.70 6.38 20.87
CA GLY A 60 4.06 6.74 22.24
C GLY A 60 5.49 7.27 22.34
N ASN A 61 6.23 6.77 23.31
CA ASN A 61 7.61 7.19 23.54
C ASN A 61 8.59 6.30 22.76
N VAL A 62 9.51 6.93 22.06
CA VAL A 62 10.55 6.26 21.27
C VAL A 62 11.92 6.63 21.85
N GLY A 63 12.63 5.64 22.36
CA GLY A 63 13.93 5.83 22.99
C GLY A 63 15.01 6.38 22.06
N THR A 64 16.11 6.82 22.64
CA THR A 64 17.29 7.29 21.92
C THR A 64 17.83 6.19 21.00
N TYR A 65 18.01 6.50 19.72
CA TYR A 65 18.46 5.59 18.66
C TYR A 65 17.62 4.31 18.47
N ALA A 66 16.42 4.28 19.03
CA ALA A 66 15.51 3.15 18.90
C ALA A 66 14.81 3.11 17.53
N SER A 67 14.42 1.90 17.16
CA SER A 67 13.50 1.67 16.02
C SER A 67 12.23 1.03 16.54
N ILE A 68 11.10 1.38 15.96
CA ILE A 68 9.81 0.81 16.26
C ILE A 68 9.07 0.50 14.97
N ASP A 69 8.46 -0.66 14.88
CA ASP A 69 7.69 -1.12 13.74
C ASP A 69 6.19 -1.01 14.04
N TYR A 70 5.43 -0.64 13.02
CA TYR A 70 3.98 -0.67 13.03
C TYR A 70 3.45 -1.41 11.80
N GLY A 71 2.51 -2.30 12.01
CA GLY A 71 1.97 -3.16 10.94
C GLY A 71 2.87 -4.35 10.58
N LYS A 72 3.91 -4.64 11.39
CA LYS A 72 4.77 -5.82 11.23
C LYS A 72 4.70 -6.72 12.44
N THR A 73 4.92 -8.02 12.22
CA THR A 73 5.15 -8.97 13.30
C THR A 73 6.53 -8.74 13.94
N LYS A 74 6.79 -9.39 15.10
CA LYS A 74 8.10 -9.36 15.75
C LYS A 74 9.23 -9.90 14.87
N GLU A 75 8.91 -10.79 13.97
CA GLU A 75 9.82 -11.39 12.97
C GLU A 75 10.08 -10.46 11.78
N GLY A 76 9.47 -9.26 11.76
CA GLY A 76 9.64 -8.28 10.68
C GLY A 76 8.82 -8.57 9.42
N THR A 77 7.93 -9.55 9.46
CA THR A 77 6.98 -9.82 8.38
C THR A 77 5.78 -8.87 8.44
N PHE A 78 5.13 -8.63 7.31
CA PHE A 78 3.91 -7.83 7.29
C PHE A 78 2.77 -8.60 7.95
N VAL A 79 1.88 -7.85 8.62
CA VAL A 79 0.63 -8.40 9.13
C VAL A 79 -0.21 -8.85 7.94
N THR A 80 -0.70 -10.08 8.00
CA THR A 80 -1.61 -10.64 7.00
C THR A 80 -3.06 -10.48 7.45
N GLY A 81 -3.94 -10.22 6.51
CA GLY A 81 -5.35 -9.98 6.79
C GLY A 81 -5.62 -8.53 7.23
N VAL A 82 -6.89 -8.13 7.20
CA VAL A 82 -7.33 -6.80 7.61
C VAL A 82 -7.42 -6.75 9.13
N ASP A 83 -6.39 -6.22 9.76
CA ASP A 83 -6.31 -6.02 11.21
C ASP A 83 -6.07 -4.53 11.47
N ALA A 84 -7.14 -3.80 11.72
CA ALA A 84 -7.11 -2.34 11.91
C ALA A 84 -6.26 -1.92 13.12
N ASP A 85 -6.08 -2.80 14.10
CA ASP A 85 -5.28 -2.50 15.30
C ASP A 85 -3.76 -2.63 15.03
N LYS A 86 -3.39 -3.28 13.91
CA LYS A 86 -1.99 -3.61 13.60
C LYS A 86 -1.51 -3.09 12.25
N SER A 87 -2.34 -2.39 11.50
CA SER A 87 -1.97 -1.87 10.20
C SER A 87 -2.62 -0.52 9.94
N LEU A 88 -1.91 0.34 9.24
CA LEU A 88 -2.53 1.49 8.58
C LEU A 88 -3.20 0.96 7.32
N LEU A 89 -4.50 1.18 7.18
CA LEU A 89 -5.30 0.64 6.11
C LEU A 89 -5.77 1.76 5.19
N VAL A 90 -5.61 1.52 3.90
CA VAL A 90 -6.13 2.39 2.85
C VAL A 90 -6.95 1.55 1.87
N LYS A 91 -8.05 2.09 1.40
CA LYS A 91 -8.85 1.51 0.32
C LYS A 91 -8.63 2.29 -0.95
N ILE A 92 -8.32 1.58 -2.03
CA ILE A 92 -8.23 2.16 -3.37
C ILE A 92 -9.62 2.21 -3.99
N ALA A 93 -9.97 3.32 -4.62
CA ALA A 93 -11.27 3.47 -5.27
C ALA A 93 -11.42 2.50 -6.46
N ASP A 94 -12.63 1.97 -6.66
CA ASP A 94 -12.92 1.03 -7.74
C ASP A 94 -12.70 1.62 -9.15
N ASP A 95 -12.82 2.94 -9.27
CA ASP A 95 -12.62 3.69 -10.51
C ASP A 95 -11.22 4.28 -10.66
N CYS A 96 -10.28 3.93 -9.78
CA CYS A 96 -8.89 4.38 -9.90
C CYS A 96 -8.32 3.98 -11.25
N PRO A 97 -7.74 4.91 -12.03
CA PRO A 97 -7.16 4.58 -13.33
C PRO A 97 -6.00 3.60 -13.23
N ASN A 98 -5.82 2.79 -14.28
CA ASN A 98 -4.63 1.95 -14.40
C ASN A 98 -3.36 2.80 -14.43
N ASP A 99 -2.28 2.29 -13.83
CA ASP A 99 -0.98 2.97 -13.70
C ASP A 99 -1.05 4.32 -12.96
N TYR A 100 -2.10 4.54 -12.18
CA TYR A 100 -2.20 5.74 -11.36
C TYR A 100 -1.23 5.67 -10.18
N ILE A 101 -0.45 6.73 -10.00
CA ILE A 101 0.51 6.82 -8.90
C ILE A 101 -0.10 7.68 -7.80
N ILE A 102 -0.38 7.06 -6.67
CA ILE A 102 -0.81 7.76 -5.46
C ILE A 102 0.43 8.13 -4.66
N ALA A 103 0.67 9.41 -4.48
CA ALA A 103 1.74 9.89 -3.61
C ALA A 103 1.21 9.97 -2.17
N LEU A 104 1.85 9.26 -1.26
CA LEU A 104 1.59 9.32 0.17
C LEU A 104 2.59 10.25 0.84
N ASN A 105 2.08 11.28 1.50
CA ASN A 105 2.86 12.12 2.39
C ASN A 105 2.79 11.56 3.81
N ILE A 106 3.95 11.37 4.39
CA ILE A 106 4.11 10.85 5.75
C ILE A 106 4.60 12.00 6.61
N THR A 107 3.89 12.32 7.66
CA THR A 107 4.30 13.30 8.65
C THR A 107 4.49 12.62 9.99
N VAL A 108 5.66 12.78 10.58
CA VAL A 108 5.94 12.32 11.95
C VAL A 108 6.08 13.54 12.84
N THR A 109 5.33 13.57 13.93
CA THR A 109 5.44 14.60 14.96
C THR A 109 5.88 13.98 16.28
N ALA A 110 6.63 14.71 17.05
CA ALA A 110 7.11 14.28 18.36
C ALA A 110 7.44 15.47 19.25
N LYS A 111 7.48 15.24 20.55
CA LYS A 111 8.09 16.13 21.54
C LYS A 111 9.45 15.58 21.95
N ASN A 112 10.35 16.46 22.37
CA ASN A 112 11.62 16.04 22.93
C ASN A 112 11.46 15.78 24.43
N ASP A 113 11.91 14.63 24.89
CA ASP A 113 11.81 14.25 26.32
C ASP A 113 12.63 15.17 27.25
N LEU A 114 13.66 15.82 26.72
CA LEU A 114 14.54 16.72 27.47
C LEU A 114 14.09 18.20 27.44
N ASP A 115 13.08 18.54 26.62
CA ASP A 115 12.58 19.90 26.60
C ASP A 115 11.75 20.19 27.86
N ALA A 116 12.09 21.28 28.51
CA ALA A 116 11.30 21.77 29.64
C ALA A 116 9.92 22.32 29.20
N ASP A 117 9.83 22.73 27.94
CA ASP A 117 8.58 23.17 27.31
C ASP A 117 7.91 22.01 26.59
N ASP A 118 6.95 21.39 27.27
CA ASP A 118 6.17 20.26 26.73
C ASP A 118 5.20 20.64 25.59
N THR A 119 5.09 21.91 25.29
CA THR A 119 4.25 22.39 24.18
C THR A 119 4.96 22.37 22.82
N LYS A 120 6.29 22.27 22.82
CA LYS A 120 7.09 22.30 21.60
C LYS A 120 7.01 20.98 20.85
N VAL A 121 6.50 21.05 19.62
CA VAL A 121 6.36 19.89 18.73
C VAL A 121 7.34 20.01 17.58
N TYR A 122 8.06 18.95 17.33
CA TYR A 122 8.94 18.77 16.17
C TYR A 122 8.24 17.96 15.10
N SER A 123 8.51 18.26 13.84
CA SER A 123 7.92 17.58 12.71
C SER A 123 8.98 17.15 11.70
N SER A 124 8.78 15.99 11.10
CA SER A 124 9.58 15.47 9.99
C SER A 124 8.65 14.85 8.97
N GLY A 125 8.97 15.02 7.69
CA GLY A 125 8.18 14.49 6.59
C GLY A 125 8.97 13.52 5.71
N ALA A 126 8.24 12.60 5.07
CA ALA A 126 8.73 11.73 4.02
C ALA A 126 7.62 11.49 2.99
N THR A 127 7.98 11.01 1.81
CA THR A 127 7.01 10.62 0.78
C THR A 127 7.26 9.20 0.32
N THR A 128 6.20 8.49 -0.04
CA THR A 128 6.25 7.20 -0.73
C THR A 128 5.14 7.16 -1.76
N THR A 129 5.12 6.14 -2.60
CA THR A 129 4.10 5.99 -3.64
C THR A 129 3.46 4.63 -3.61
N ILE A 130 2.18 4.59 -3.97
CA ILE A 130 1.45 3.38 -4.35
C ILE A 130 1.23 3.47 -5.85
N ASN A 131 1.61 2.44 -6.59
CA ASN A 131 1.32 2.33 -8.01
C ASN A 131 0.13 1.39 -8.16
N VAL A 132 -1.00 1.93 -8.57
CA VAL A 132 -2.24 1.18 -8.74
C VAL A 132 -2.25 0.57 -10.14
N ARG A 133 -2.49 -0.73 -10.19
CA ARG A 133 -2.71 -1.47 -11.43
C ARG A 133 -4.19 -1.86 -11.52
N ARG A 134 -4.73 -1.81 -12.71
CA ARG A 134 -6.04 -2.41 -12.98
C ARG A 134 -5.78 -3.66 -13.80
N GLY A 135 -5.53 -4.79 -13.12
CA GLY A 135 -5.31 -5.95 -13.91
C GLY A 135 -4.98 -7.20 -13.11
N THR A 136 -5.61 -8.29 -13.50
CA THR A 136 -5.27 -9.62 -13.01
C THR A 136 -4.05 -10.13 -13.75
N ILE A 137 -2.98 -10.43 -13.04
CA ILE A 137 -1.81 -11.09 -13.62
C ILE A 137 -2.19 -12.52 -13.94
N LEU A 138 -2.10 -12.88 -15.21
CA LEU A 138 -2.31 -14.26 -15.62
C LEU A 138 -1.14 -15.14 -15.17
N PRO A 139 -1.41 -16.41 -14.78
CA PRO A 139 -0.33 -17.33 -14.43
C PRO A 139 0.58 -17.59 -15.64
N SER A 140 1.87 -17.83 -15.39
CA SER A 140 2.83 -18.18 -16.46
C SER A 140 2.44 -19.46 -17.20
N ILE A 141 1.70 -20.36 -16.56
CA ILE A 141 1.14 -21.58 -17.14
C ILE A 141 -0.34 -21.64 -16.79
N ILE A 142 -1.20 -21.60 -17.78
CA ILE A 142 -2.65 -21.75 -17.64
C ILE A 142 -2.98 -23.25 -17.78
N THR A 143 -3.49 -23.84 -16.69
CA THR A 143 -3.75 -25.28 -16.58
C THR A 143 -5.22 -25.64 -16.58
N GLU A 144 -6.12 -24.67 -16.53
CA GLU A 144 -7.57 -24.84 -16.50
C GLU A 144 -8.24 -23.90 -17.50
N ASP A 145 -9.43 -24.30 -17.97
CA ASP A 145 -10.24 -23.45 -18.84
C ASP A 145 -10.62 -22.16 -18.14
N MET A 146 -10.45 -21.03 -18.82
CA MET A 146 -10.79 -19.72 -18.26
C MET A 146 -11.38 -18.78 -19.30
N THR A 147 -12.17 -17.82 -18.85
CA THR A 147 -12.71 -16.76 -19.67
C THR A 147 -12.18 -15.40 -19.20
N LEU A 148 -11.56 -14.68 -20.10
CA LEU A 148 -11.11 -13.31 -19.86
C LEU A 148 -12.23 -12.36 -20.28
N THR A 149 -12.80 -11.64 -19.31
CA THR A 149 -13.97 -10.79 -19.51
C THR A 149 -13.59 -9.37 -19.86
N LYS A 150 -14.45 -8.67 -20.57
CA LYS A 150 -14.22 -7.28 -21.01
C LYS A 150 -14.14 -6.25 -19.88
N ASP A 151 -14.65 -6.60 -18.69
CA ASP A 151 -14.74 -5.69 -17.55
C ASP A 151 -13.47 -5.69 -16.69
N HIS A 152 -12.48 -6.52 -17.06
CA HIS A 152 -11.20 -6.64 -16.38
C HIS A 152 -10.04 -6.35 -17.34
N TYR A 153 -8.93 -5.89 -16.76
CA TYR A 153 -7.65 -5.81 -17.41
C TYR A 153 -6.85 -7.07 -17.06
N TYR A 154 -6.21 -7.66 -18.03
CA TYR A 154 -5.35 -8.83 -17.79
C TYR A 154 -3.91 -8.49 -18.16
N ILE A 155 -3.00 -8.86 -17.27
CA ILE A 155 -1.56 -8.66 -17.45
C ILE A 155 -0.95 -10.01 -17.79
N LEU A 156 -0.36 -10.11 -18.98
CA LEU A 156 0.39 -11.30 -19.38
C LEU A 156 1.86 -11.12 -18.96
N PRO A 157 2.42 -12.01 -18.14
CA PRO A 157 3.86 -12.04 -17.92
C PRO A 157 4.59 -12.41 -19.20
N ASN A 158 5.90 -12.15 -19.28
CA ASN A 158 6.74 -12.27 -20.48
C ASN A 158 6.55 -13.55 -21.32
N ALA A 159 6.13 -14.64 -20.70
CA ALA A 159 5.75 -15.87 -21.38
C ALA A 159 4.56 -16.50 -20.63
N THR A 160 3.43 -16.60 -21.31
CA THR A 160 2.26 -17.34 -20.81
C THR A 160 2.04 -18.55 -21.69
N LEU A 161 2.12 -19.73 -21.09
CA LEU A 161 1.86 -21.00 -21.78
C LEU A 161 0.45 -21.50 -21.44
N ILE A 162 -0.31 -21.84 -22.46
CA ILE A 162 -1.60 -22.53 -22.30
C ILE A 162 -1.33 -24.03 -22.42
N GLN A 163 -1.68 -24.81 -21.41
CA GLN A 163 -1.48 -26.25 -21.41
C GLN A 163 -2.32 -26.92 -22.48
N GLU A 164 -1.82 -28.02 -23.04
CA GLU A 164 -2.56 -28.81 -24.03
C GLU A 164 -3.93 -29.26 -23.49
N GLY A 165 -4.98 -29.03 -24.25
CA GLY A 165 -6.37 -29.34 -23.87
C GLY A 165 -7.08 -28.24 -23.09
N VAL A 166 -6.39 -27.15 -22.72
CA VAL A 166 -6.98 -25.99 -22.03
C VAL A 166 -7.44 -24.94 -23.03
N THR A 167 -8.62 -24.38 -22.77
CA THR A 167 -9.22 -23.33 -23.61
C THR A 167 -9.24 -21.99 -22.84
N VAL A 168 -8.62 -20.97 -23.42
CA VAL A 168 -8.75 -19.58 -22.94
C VAL A 168 -9.66 -18.82 -23.88
N THR A 169 -10.82 -18.41 -23.38
CA THR A 169 -11.80 -17.61 -24.12
C THR A 169 -11.58 -16.13 -23.78
N VAL A 170 -11.44 -15.29 -24.79
CA VAL A 170 -11.31 -13.84 -24.64
C VAL A 170 -12.56 -13.17 -25.16
N GLU A 171 -13.29 -12.46 -24.28
CA GLU A 171 -14.47 -11.70 -24.71
C GLU A 171 -14.08 -10.51 -25.61
N PRO A 172 -14.98 -10.08 -26.52
CA PRO A 172 -14.74 -8.87 -27.30
C PRO A 172 -14.51 -7.65 -26.40
N SER A 173 -13.52 -6.84 -26.73
CA SER A 173 -13.10 -5.64 -26.00
C SER A 173 -12.37 -5.89 -24.68
N THR A 174 -11.99 -7.12 -24.35
CA THR A 174 -11.07 -7.43 -23.24
C THR A 174 -9.71 -6.77 -23.49
N GLN A 175 -9.17 -6.14 -22.48
CA GLN A 175 -7.86 -5.50 -22.57
C GLN A 175 -6.77 -6.43 -22.01
N LEU A 176 -5.78 -6.71 -22.86
CA LEU A 176 -4.62 -7.51 -22.51
C LEU A 176 -3.37 -6.63 -22.55
N GLN A 177 -2.66 -6.56 -21.45
CA GLN A 177 -1.41 -5.82 -21.33
C GLN A 177 -0.25 -6.81 -21.21
N PHE A 178 0.76 -6.62 -22.04
CA PHE A 178 1.98 -7.41 -21.94
C PHE A 178 2.96 -6.72 -21.01
N TRP A 179 3.50 -7.47 -20.08
CA TRP A 179 4.58 -6.99 -19.22
C TRP A 179 5.89 -7.09 -20.00
N THR A 180 6.51 -5.95 -20.26
CA THR A 180 7.82 -5.86 -20.92
C THR A 180 8.93 -5.61 -19.92
#